data_0396f611b4c67af0dd5c50c0e96cea06
#
_entry.id   0396f611b4c67af0dd5c50c0e96cea06
#
_cell.length_a   1.000
_cell.length_b   1.000
_cell.length_c   1.000
_cell.angle_alpha   90.00
_cell.angle_beta   90.00
_cell.angle_gamma   90.00
#
_symmetry.space_group_name_H-M   'P 1'
#
loop_
_entity.id
_entity.type
_entity.pdbx_description
1 polymer ?
#
loop_
_entity_poly.entity_id
_entity_poly.type
_entity_poly.pdbx_seq_one_letter_code
_entity_poly.pdbx_strand_id
1 'polypeptide(L)'
;MQVNDSVHSNRRTGKGNLFAGIDIGSSALHYIVLDRDGSVLYSPAPIMHFANPLGAMAEAWRDVLARFDRKTIRSTALTGSAAQSFPSVMAGALYVYDSVAIPKGAEVLAPQARHVFHIGAKDAYFFTLGATGGRQIIREWRTGTKCGGGSGMLIEKQCRRLFQGDVPSPELEDCGPAEDEPHRAAVAARNRRKLQDRVEEMFRRAEQEAAKSTEPSEFLARCGVVVQSDLIHKQNEGATRVDNLAGLFRTVARNYVIDVLGSSEFGGAGGQGQAISTGGVFSNDLIRANLADLLGIPIVRPEHHHNIAAAGAALKALEEGNAFVLDLDQLAKVAEHSRQKRAFAPPLSASLARVRERS
;
A
#
# COMPACT_ATOMS: atom_id res chain seq x y z
N MET A 1 -29.27 -17.49 -6.41
CA MET A 1 -28.11 -18.32 -6.68
C MET A 1 -27.24 -18.26 -5.43
N GLN A 2 -27.25 -19.33 -4.64
CA GLN A 2 -26.70 -19.37 -3.29
C GLN A 2 -25.17 -19.30 -3.35
N VAL A 3 -24.58 -18.36 -2.61
CA VAL A 3 -23.15 -18.28 -2.37
C VAL A 3 -22.80 -19.32 -1.30
N ASN A 4 -22.01 -20.30 -1.69
CA ASN A 4 -21.52 -21.36 -0.83
C ASN A 4 -20.41 -20.82 0.09
N ASP A 5 -20.77 -20.51 1.33
CA ASP A 5 -19.82 -20.32 2.43
C ASP A 5 -19.27 -21.68 2.88
N SER A 6 -18.21 -22.12 2.23
CA SER A 6 -17.39 -23.23 2.75
C SER A 6 -16.02 -22.70 3.19
N VAL A 7 -16.00 -22.01 4.34
CA VAL A 7 -14.77 -21.77 5.10
C VAL A 7 -14.36 -23.12 5.71
N HIS A 8 -13.67 -23.92 4.95
CA HIS A 8 -12.98 -25.08 5.49
C HIS A 8 -11.74 -24.62 6.25
N SER A 9 -11.81 -24.74 7.57
CA SER A 9 -10.70 -24.64 8.51
C SER A 9 -9.67 -25.75 8.21
N ASN A 10 -8.82 -25.53 7.22
CA ASN A 10 -7.64 -26.34 7.03
C ASN A 10 -6.51 -25.65 7.81
N ARG A 11 -6.35 -25.99 9.11
CA ARG A 11 -5.11 -25.72 9.84
C ARG A 11 -4.01 -26.50 9.11
N ARG A 12 -3.41 -25.86 8.10
CA ARG A 12 -2.14 -26.32 7.54
C ARG A 12 -1.09 -26.09 8.62
N THR A 13 -0.91 -27.10 9.46
CA THR A 13 0.24 -27.20 10.35
C THR A 13 1.47 -27.28 9.45
N GLY A 14 2.00 -26.13 9.05
CA GLY A 14 3.28 -26.05 8.36
C GLY A 14 4.35 -26.57 9.29
N LYS A 15 4.68 -27.85 9.17
CA LYS A 15 5.89 -28.43 9.78
C LYS A 15 7.08 -27.90 9.00
N GLY A 16 7.48 -26.66 9.24
CA GLY A 16 8.60 -26.07 8.52
C GLY A 16 8.99 -24.69 9.03
N ASN A 17 10.10 -24.22 8.57
CA ASN A 17 10.56 -22.85 8.79
C ASN A 17 9.75 -21.91 7.91
N LEU A 18 9.14 -20.88 8.50
CA LEU A 18 8.38 -19.83 7.84
C LEU A 18 9.10 -18.51 7.93
N PHE A 19 8.87 -17.66 6.93
CA PHE A 19 9.52 -16.37 6.78
C PHE A 19 8.46 -15.29 6.52
N ALA A 20 8.43 -14.29 7.38
CA ALA A 20 7.44 -13.22 7.26
C ALA A 20 8.09 -11.96 6.70
N GLY A 21 7.40 -11.32 5.77
CA GLY A 21 7.75 -10.00 5.26
C GLY A 21 6.64 -9.01 5.54
N ILE A 22 7.02 -7.82 5.98
CA ILE A 22 6.08 -6.76 6.31
C ILE A 22 6.55 -5.48 5.64
N ASP A 23 5.68 -4.91 4.81
CA ASP A 23 5.87 -3.58 4.21
C ASP A 23 4.98 -2.57 4.94
N ILE A 24 5.61 -1.57 5.53
CA ILE A 24 4.94 -0.47 6.24
C ILE A 24 4.96 0.75 5.34
N GLY A 25 4.01 0.78 4.43
CA GLY A 25 3.83 1.88 3.50
C GLY A 25 3.25 3.14 4.15
N SER A 26 3.04 4.19 3.35
CA SER A 26 2.53 5.48 3.83
C SER A 26 1.05 5.47 4.24
N SER A 27 0.23 4.56 3.69
CA SER A 27 -1.22 4.47 3.96
C SER A 27 -1.65 3.12 4.49
N ALA A 28 -0.94 2.05 4.13
CA ALA A 28 -1.31 0.69 4.49
C ALA A 28 -0.08 -0.13 4.87
N LEU A 29 -0.33 -1.18 5.64
CA LEU A 29 0.62 -2.22 5.97
C LEU A 29 0.26 -3.46 5.15
N HIS A 30 1.27 -4.00 4.48
CA HIS A 30 1.21 -5.23 3.69
C HIS A 30 2.04 -6.31 4.36
N TYR A 31 1.59 -7.55 4.30
CA TYR A 31 2.34 -8.65 4.91
C TYR A 31 2.10 -9.97 4.18
N ILE A 32 3.09 -10.83 4.26
CA ILE A 32 3.11 -12.12 3.58
C ILE A 32 3.91 -13.13 4.40
N VAL A 33 3.57 -14.40 4.26
CA VAL A 33 4.33 -15.51 4.85
C VAL A 33 4.73 -16.45 3.72
N LEU A 34 6.03 -16.73 3.63
CA LEU A 34 6.63 -17.70 2.72
C LEU A 34 7.07 -18.95 3.49
N ASP A 35 7.09 -20.07 2.80
CA ASP A 35 7.77 -21.28 3.27
C ASP A 35 9.29 -21.25 2.97
N ARG A 36 9.98 -22.31 3.32
CA ARG A 36 11.42 -22.47 3.09
C ARG A 36 11.82 -22.52 1.61
N ASP A 37 10.88 -22.82 0.73
CA ASP A 37 11.12 -22.94 -0.71
C ASP A 37 10.76 -21.60 -1.44
N GLY A 38 10.38 -20.57 -0.65
CA GLY A 38 9.98 -19.27 -1.15
C GLY A 38 8.54 -19.22 -1.69
N SER A 39 7.74 -20.27 -1.47
CA SER A 39 6.36 -20.33 -1.91
C SER A 39 5.45 -19.52 -0.97
N VAL A 40 4.45 -18.83 -1.55
CA VAL A 40 3.49 -18.05 -0.78
C VAL A 40 2.52 -18.95 -0.04
N LEU A 41 2.54 -18.92 1.28
CA LEU A 41 1.58 -19.63 2.13
C LEU A 41 0.41 -18.75 2.56
N TYR A 42 0.67 -17.48 2.77
CA TYR A 42 -0.34 -16.52 3.20
C TYR A 42 -0.03 -15.12 2.68
N SER A 43 -1.00 -14.51 2.01
CA SER A 43 -0.89 -13.17 1.44
C SER A 43 -2.26 -12.49 1.50
N PRO A 44 -2.62 -11.88 2.63
CA PRO A 44 -3.92 -11.25 2.83
C PRO A 44 -4.00 -9.87 2.15
N ALA A 45 -5.21 -9.31 2.17
CA ALA A 45 -5.42 -7.91 1.83
C ALA A 45 -4.66 -6.99 2.80
N PRO A 46 -4.21 -5.82 2.35
CA PRO A 46 -3.49 -4.87 3.18
C PRO A 46 -4.37 -4.31 4.31
N ILE A 47 -3.74 -3.84 5.38
CA ILE A 47 -4.39 -3.16 6.49
C ILE A 47 -4.13 -1.66 6.36
N MET A 48 -5.16 -0.85 6.06
CA MET A 48 -5.02 0.61 6.08
C MET A 48 -4.82 1.09 7.52
N HIS A 49 -3.72 1.77 7.78
CA HIS A 49 -3.35 2.09 9.17
C HIS A 49 -3.90 3.43 9.68
N PHE A 50 -4.43 4.30 8.81
CA PHE A 50 -5.00 5.61 9.20
C PHE A 50 -4.13 6.35 10.22
N ALA A 51 -2.84 6.50 9.89
CA ALA A 51 -1.81 7.10 10.75
C ALA A 51 -1.49 6.34 12.06
N ASN A 52 -1.93 5.08 12.23
CA ASN A 52 -1.56 4.20 13.32
C ASN A 52 -0.89 2.91 12.80
N PRO A 53 0.35 2.97 12.26
CA PRO A 53 1.04 1.81 11.71
C PRO A 53 1.39 0.75 12.77
N LEU A 54 1.63 1.16 14.03
CA LEU A 54 1.90 0.22 15.13
C LEU A 54 0.68 -0.64 15.45
N GLY A 55 -0.51 -0.03 15.48
CA GLY A 55 -1.75 -0.77 15.67
C GLY A 55 -2.05 -1.74 14.52
N ALA A 56 -1.76 -1.34 13.27
CA ALA A 56 -1.87 -2.23 12.12
C ALA A 56 -0.86 -3.38 12.17
N MET A 57 0.38 -3.12 12.63
CA MET A 57 1.40 -4.14 12.86
C MET A 57 0.96 -5.18 13.90
N ALA A 58 0.42 -4.74 15.03
CA ALA A 58 -0.09 -5.63 16.05
C ALA A 58 -1.25 -6.50 15.53
N GLU A 59 -2.12 -5.93 14.68
CA GLU A 59 -3.21 -6.66 14.03
C GLU A 59 -2.68 -7.70 13.04
N ALA A 60 -1.74 -7.32 12.17
CA ALA A 60 -1.09 -8.24 11.23
C ALA A 60 -0.44 -9.43 11.94
N TRP A 61 0.28 -9.18 13.04
CA TRP A 61 0.90 -10.26 13.81
C TRP A 61 -0.11 -11.16 14.51
N ARG A 62 -1.20 -10.60 15.07
CA ARG A 62 -2.29 -11.44 15.63
C ARG A 62 -2.91 -12.33 14.56
N ASP A 63 -3.11 -11.80 13.36
CA ASP A 63 -3.64 -12.55 12.24
C ASP A 63 -2.70 -13.67 11.79
N VAL A 64 -1.40 -13.41 11.67
CA VAL A 64 -0.38 -14.42 11.36
C VAL A 64 -0.33 -15.51 12.43
N LEU A 65 -0.31 -15.12 13.73
CA LEU A 65 -0.22 -16.07 14.84
C LEU A 65 -1.52 -16.86 15.08
N ALA A 66 -2.65 -16.38 14.59
CA ALA A 66 -3.88 -17.17 14.57
C ALA A 66 -3.81 -18.37 13.60
N ARG A 67 -2.91 -18.32 12.60
CA ARG A 67 -2.75 -19.32 11.55
C ARG A 67 -1.50 -20.18 11.71
N PHE A 68 -0.42 -19.60 12.22
CA PHE A 68 0.89 -20.23 12.28
C PHE A 68 1.44 -20.20 13.72
N ASP A 69 2.06 -21.29 14.15
CA ASP A 69 2.77 -21.31 15.44
C ASP A 69 3.95 -20.34 15.37
N ARG A 70 4.08 -19.48 16.39
CA ARG A 70 5.20 -18.55 16.54
C ARG A 70 6.55 -19.22 16.37
N LYS A 71 6.71 -20.46 16.86
CA LYS A 71 7.95 -21.23 16.80
C LYS A 71 8.35 -21.63 15.39
N THR A 72 7.40 -21.66 14.45
CA THR A 72 7.67 -21.97 13.05
C THR A 72 8.17 -20.77 12.27
N ILE A 73 7.92 -19.54 12.74
CA ILE A 73 8.36 -18.32 12.09
C ILE A 73 9.80 -18.05 12.51
N ARG A 74 10.74 -18.34 11.63
CA ARG A 74 12.19 -18.31 11.89
C ARG A 74 12.79 -16.93 11.76
N SER A 75 12.38 -16.19 10.76
CA SER A 75 12.92 -14.87 10.46
C SER A 75 11.82 -13.94 9.94
N THR A 76 12.07 -12.64 10.11
CA THR A 76 11.17 -11.58 9.64
C THR A 76 11.97 -10.43 9.11
N ALA A 77 11.50 -9.85 7.99
CA ALA A 77 12.05 -8.61 7.49
C ALA A 77 10.97 -7.54 7.32
N LEU A 78 11.36 -6.31 7.52
CA LEU A 78 10.56 -5.11 7.39
C LEU A 78 11.04 -4.29 6.20
N THR A 79 10.11 -3.69 5.47
CA THR A 79 10.37 -2.71 4.42
C THR A 79 9.33 -1.59 4.48
N GLY A 80 9.44 -0.62 3.60
CA GLY A 80 8.54 0.51 3.54
C GLY A 80 9.04 1.76 4.24
N SER A 81 8.52 2.90 3.83
CA SER A 81 8.99 4.23 4.27
C SER A 81 8.84 4.48 5.77
N ALA A 82 7.89 3.83 6.43
CA ALA A 82 7.67 3.95 7.88
C ALA A 82 8.45 2.89 8.70
N ALA A 83 9.01 1.85 8.06
CA ALA A 83 9.64 0.72 8.74
C ALA A 83 10.89 1.10 9.54
N GLN A 84 11.62 2.14 9.14
CA GLN A 84 12.84 2.60 9.82
C GLN A 84 12.63 2.97 11.29
N SER A 85 11.40 3.28 11.70
CA SER A 85 11.07 3.65 13.08
C SER A 85 10.72 2.45 13.96
N PHE A 86 10.77 1.22 13.44
CA PHE A 86 10.27 0.02 14.13
C PHE A 86 11.33 -0.95 14.72
N PRO A 87 12.65 -0.79 14.52
CA PRO A 87 13.63 -1.73 15.07
C PRO A 87 13.58 -1.87 16.59
N SER A 88 13.16 -0.83 17.30
CA SER A 88 12.99 -0.84 18.77
C SER A 88 11.83 -1.73 19.25
N VAL A 89 10.89 -2.06 18.36
CA VAL A 89 9.68 -2.84 18.68
C VAL A 89 9.78 -4.29 18.20
N MET A 90 10.65 -4.52 17.21
CA MET A 90 10.92 -5.85 16.64
C MET A 90 12.43 -6.10 16.54
N ALA A 91 13.06 -6.27 17.68
CA ALA A 91 14.50 -6.48 17.74
C ALA A 91 14.92 -7.73 16.93
N GLY A 92 15.94 -7.57 16.09
CA GLY A 92 16.45 -8.63 15.21
C GLY A 92 15.71 -8.77 13.88
N ALA A 93 14.58 -8.07 13.65
CA ALA A 93 13.99 -8.03 12.32
C ALA A 93 14.92 -7.31 11.34
N LEU A 94 15.09 -7.90 10.17
CA LEU A 94 15.89 -7.31 9.10
C LEU A 94 15.15 -6.11 8.50
N TYR A 95 15.86 -5.02 8.23
CA TYR A 95 15.32 -3.91 7.43
C TYR A 95 15.83 -4.01 5.99
N VAL A 96 14.90 -3.97 5.03
CA VAL A 96 15.17 -4.04 3.59
C VAL A 96 14.62 -2.78 2.92
N TYR A 97 15.44 -2.09 2.14
CA TYR A 97 14.99 -0.93 1.39
C TYR A 97 14.00 -1.33 0.27
N ASP A 98 13.01 -0.50 -0.02
CA ASP A 98 12.01 -0.73 -1.08
C ASP A 98 12.66 -1.01 -2.45
N SER A 99 13.76 -0.32 -2.74
CA SER A 99 14.56 -0.52 -3.97
C SER A 99 15.18 -1.92 -4.09
N VAL A 100 15.25 -2.66 -2.99
CA VAL A 100 15.68 -4.07 -2.95
C VAL A 100 14.46 -4.98 -2.81
N ALA A 101 13.54 -4.64 -1.94
CA ALA A 101 12.38 -5.47 -1.62
C ALA A 101 11.45 -5.65 -2.84
N ILE A 102 11.14 -4.58 -3.59
CA ILE A 102 10.24 -4.67 -4.75
C ILE A 102 10.79 -5.61 -5.83
N PRO A 103 12.03 -5.46 -6.33
CA PRO A 103 12.60 -6.41 -7.29
C PRO A 103 12.67 -7.85 -6.76
N LYS A 104 13.06 -8.02 -5.51
CA LYS A 104 13.08 -9.34 -4.86
C LYS A 104 11.69 -9.97 -4.76
N GLY A 105 10.67 -9.17 -4.53
CA GLY A 105 9.27 -9.63 -4.56
C GLY A 105 8.82 -10.09 -5.94
N ALA A 106 9.38 -9.51 -7.00
CA ALA A 106 9.12 -9.97 -8.35
C ALA A 106 9.68 -11.38 -8.61
N GLU A 107 10.79 -11.79 -7.98
CA GLU A 107 11.28 -13.17 -8.02
C GLU A 107 10.24 -14.17 -7.50
N VAL A 108 9.46 -13.77 -6.50
CA VAL A 108 8.45 -14.62 -5.84
C VAL A 108 7.12 -14.58 -6.61
N LEU A 109 6.62 -13.37 -6.93
CA LEU A 109 5.25 -13.19 -7.43
C LEU A 109 5.14 -13.18 -8.95
N ALA A 110 6.23 -12.89 -9.65
CA ALA A 110 6.27 -12.78 -11.11
C ALA A 110 7.68 -13.05 -11.65
N PRO A 111 8.19 -14.30 -11.57
CA PRO A 111 9.57 -14.64 -11.94
C PRO A 111 9.92 -14.36 -13.40
N GLN A 112 8.93 -14.18 -14.28
CA GLN A 112 9.09 -13.82 -15.68
C GLN A 112 9.14 -12.29 -15.92
N ALA A 113 9.04 -11.48 -14.84
CA ALA A 113 9.02 -10.04 -14.96
C ALA A 113 10.35 -9.50 -15.47
N ARG A 114 10.27 -8.64 -16.50
CA ARG A 114 11.37 -7.85 -17.04
C ARG A 114 11.29 -6.41 -16.60
N HIS A 115 10.09 -5.87 -16.62
CA HIS A 115 9.80 -4.50 -16.21
C HIS A 115 8.80 -4.51 -15.06
N VAL A 116 9.12 -3.81 -13.99
CA VAL A 116 8.26 -3.67 -12.81
C VAL A 116 7.88 -2.20 -12.67
N PHE A 117 6.61 -1.91 -12.91
CA PHE A 117 6.00 -0.62 -12.63
C PHE A 117 5.37 -0.69 -11.25
N HIS A 118 5.80 0.16 -10.33
CA HIS A 118 5.28 0.19 -8.98
C HIS A 118 4.76 1.58 -8.63
N ILE A 119 3.49 1.65 -8.19
CA ILE A 119 2.92 2.89 -7.62
C ILE A 119 2.28 2.56 -6.27
N GLY A 120 2.89 3.11 -5.22
CA GLY A 120 2.37 3.08 -3.86
C GLY A 120 1.48 4.28 -3.54
N ALA A 121 1.16 4.45 -2.24
CA ALA A 121 0.40 5.61 -1.79
C ALA A 121 1.18 6.92 -1.96
N LYS A 122 2.51 6.90 -1.80
CA LYS A 122 3.38 8.07 -1.90
C LYS A 122 4.56 7.87 -2.83
N ASP A 123 5.13 6.67 -2.85
CA ASP A 123 6.37 6.36 -3.55
C ASP A 123 6.06 5.61 -4.86
N ALA A 124 6.81 5.93 -5.92
CA ALA A 124 6.70 5.31 -7.22
C ALA A 124 8.08 4.88 -7.71
N TYR A 125 8.16 3.66 -8.25
CA TYR A 125 9.39 3.05 -8.71
C TYR A 125 9.21 2.38 -10.08
N PHE A 126 10.28 2.33 -10.82
CA PHE A 126 10.42 1.52 -12.02
C PHE A 126 11.69 0.69 -11.94
N PHE A 127 11.63 -0.57 -12.36
CA PHE A 127 12.79 -1.45 -12.44
C PHE A 127 12.83 -2.17 -13.79
N THR A 128 14.02 -2.25 -14.36
CA THR A 128 14.34 -3.21 -15.43
C THR A 128 15.16 -4.34 -14.80
N LEU A 129 14.64 -5.55 -14.92
CA LEU A 129 15.25 -6.75 -14.37
C LEU A 129 15.97 -7.53 -15.48
N GLY A 130 16.98 -8.26 -15.09
CA GLY A 130 17.71 -9.19 -15.95
C GLY A 130 18.10 -10.43 -15.15
N ALA A 131 18.73 -11.38 -15.80
CA ALA A 131 19.29 -12.55 -15.17
C ALA A 131 20.78 -12.68 -15.49
N THR A 132 21.57 -13.08 -14.51
CA THR A 132 22.98 -13.40 -14.69
C THR A 132 23.32 -14.60 -13.78
N GLY A 133 23.82 -15.68 -14.35
CA GLY A 133 24.15 -16.89 -13.62
C GLY A 133 22.94 -17.50 -12.87
N GLY A 134 21.74 -17.41 -13.42
CA GLY A 134 20.49 -17.90 -12.80
C GLY A 134 19.95 -17.03 -11.67
N ARG A 135 20.59 -15.90 -11.39
CA ARG A 135 20.11 -14.93 -10.37
C ARG A 135 19.50 -13.71 -11.04
N GLN A 136 18.40 -13.22 -10.51
CA GLN A 136 17.81 -11.97 -10.94
C GLN A 136 18.71 -10.80 -10.52
N ILE A 137 18.90 -9.85 -11.44
CA ILE A 137 19.66 -8.62 -11.20
C ILE A 137 18.86 -7.41 -11.60
N ILE A 138 19.06 -6.30 -10.92
CA ILE A 138 18.51 -5.01 -11.29
C ILE A 138 19.47 -4.41 -12.33
N ARG A 139 18.98 -4.20 -13.57
CA ARG A 139 19.75 -3.54 -14.63
C ARG A 139 19.58 -2.03 -14.56
N GLU A 140 18.39 -1.60 -14.22
CA GLU A 140 18.05 -0.19 -14.10
C GLU A 140 16.93 -0.04 -13.05
N TRP A 141 16.97 1.04 -12.31
CA TRP A 141 15.87 1.45 -11.47
C TRP A 141 15.72 2.97 -11.46
N ARG A 142 14.49 3.44 -11.31
CA ARG A 142 14.13 4.84 -11.22
C ARG A 142 13.09 5.04 -10.14
N THR A 143 13.09 6.23 -9.56
CA THR A 143 12.05 6.65 -8.62
C THR A 143 11.56 8.03 -9.01
N GLY A 144 10.28 8.27 -8.82
CA GLY A 144 9.68 9.58 -9.03
C GLY A 144 10.08 10.57 -7.95
N THR A 145 9.85 11.84 -8.23
CA THR A 145 9.87 12.87 -7.19
C THR A 145 8.79 12.53 -6.17
N LYS A 146 9.09 12.72 -4.88
CA LYS A 146 8.13 12.45 -3.77
C LYS A 146 6.96 13.47 -3.77
N CYS A 147 6.51 13.85 -4.94
CA CYS A 147 5.38 14.76 -5.16
C CYS A 147 4.14 13.90 -5.44
N GLY A 148 3.10 14.04 -4.66
CA GLY A 148 1.91 13.21 -4.71
C GLY A 148 1.10 13.19 -6.02
N GLY A 149 1.59 13.81 -7.10
CA GLY A 149 0.85 13.96 -8.37
C GLY A 149 0.65 12.69 -9.19
N GLY A 150 1.47 11.67 -8.94
CA GLY A 150 1.36 10.35 -9.58
C GLY A 150 1.19 9.22 -8.56
N SER A 151 0.50 9.46 -7.45
CA SER A 151 0.45 8.53 -6.33
C SER A 151 -0.98 8.25 -5.83
N GLY A 152 -1.11 7.20 -5.04
CA GLY A 152 -2.39 6.78 -4.45
C GLY A 152 -3.00 7.83 -3.51
N MET A 153 -2.19 8.64 -2.85
CA MET A 153 -2.69 9.72 -1.98
C MET A 153 -3.49 10.79 -2.75
N LEU A 154 -3.09 11.10 -3.98
CA LEU A 154 -3.88 12.00 -4.83
C LEU A 154 -5.25 11.41 -5.12
N ILE A 155 -5.28 10.14 -5.55
CA ILE A 155 -6.54 9.45 -5.87
C ILE A 155 -7.46 9.44 -4.64
N GLU A 156 -6.93 9.01 -3.48
CA GLU A 156 -7.71 8.95 -2.25
C GLU A 156 -8.30 10.31 -1.88
N LYS A 157 -7.48 11.36 -1.93
CA LYS A 157 -7.92 12.73 -1.60
C LYS A 157 -9.02 13.22 -2.53
N GLN A 158 -8.88 12.98 -3.83
CA GLN A 158 -9.89 13.43 -4.79
C GLN A 158 -11.17 12.58 -4.74
N CYS A 159 -11.05 11.26 -4.55
CA CYS A 159 -12.22 10.40 -4.35
C CYS A 159 -13.00 10.80 -3.10
N ARG A 160 -12.33 11.05 -1.96
CA ARG A 160 -13.00 11.54 -0.74
C ARG A 160 -13.79 12.83 -0.99
N ARG A 161 -13.26 13.75 -1.80
CA ARG A 161 -13.90 14.99 -2.13
C ARG A 161 -15.09 14.79 -3.09
N LEU A 162 -14.91 14.00 -4.14
CA LEU A 162 -15.92 13.79 -5.17
C LEU A 162 -17.12 12.94 -4.69
N PHE A 163 -16.89 12.08 -3.70
CA PHE A 163 -17.90 11.23 -3.08
C PHE A 163 -18.34 11.71 -1.70
N GLN A 164 -18.05 12.97 -1.34
CA GLN A 164 -18.52 13.53 -0.09
C GLN A 164 -20.06 13.54 -0.05
N GLY A 165 -20.63 12.77 0.87
CA GLY A 165 -22.08 12.59 1.00
C GLY A 165 -22.63 11.34 0.30
N ASP A 166 -22.01 10.84 -0.76
CA ASP A 166 -22.49 9.65 -1.50
C ASP A 166 -22.12 8.33 -0.81
N VAL A 167 -20.99 8.33 -0.10
CA VAL A 167 -20.54 7.19 0.69
C VAL A 167 -20.52 7.63 2.17
N PRO A 168 -21.50 7.22 2.97
CA PRO A 168 -21.66 7.71 4.34
C PRO A 168 -20.43 7.35 5.20
N SER A 169 -20.16 8.21 6.17
CA SER A 169 -19.15 7.89 7.19
C SER A 169 -19.68 6.79 8.10
N PRO A 170 -18.87 5.75 8.40
CA PRO A 170 -19.32 4.71 9.29
C PRO A 170 -19.45 5.23 10.72
N GLU A 171 -20.41 4.70 11.45
CA GLU A 171 -20.46 4.89 12.90
C GLU A 171 -19.30 4.11 13.54
N LEU A 172 -18.45 4.84 14.24
CA LEU A 172 -17.33 4.26 14.96
C LEU A 172 -17.76 3.93 16.40
N GLU A 173 -17.29 2.78 16.87
CA GLU A 173 -17.49 2.36 18.25
C GLU A 173 -16.65 3.23 19.17
N ASP A 174 -17.25 3.74 20.24
CA ASP A 174 -16.53 4.39 21.31
C ASP A 174 -16.01 3.33 22.29
N CYS A 175 -14.83 3.59 22.85
CA CYS A 175 -14.22 2.74 23.86
C CYS A 175 -13.91 3.60 25.08
N GLY A 176 -14.65 3.34 26.15
CA GLY A 176 -14.49 4.07 27.40
C GLY A 176 -13.07 3.90 28.00
N PRO A 177 -12.63 4.86 28.84
CA PRO A 177 -11.30 4.82 29.44
C PRO A 177 -11.13 3.66 30.45
N ALA A 178 -12.23 3.07 30.92
CA ALA A 178 -12.25 1.98 31.91
C ALA A 178 -12.07 0.59 31.27
N GLU A 179 -12.10 0.49 29.91
CA GLU A 179 -11.96 -0.78 29.21
C GLU A 179 -10.51 -1.28 29.24
N ASP A 180 -10.34 -2.60 29.26
CA ASP A 180 -9.00 -3.20 29.19
C ASP A 180 -8.34 -3.03 27.82
N GLU A 181 -7.02 -3.24 27.76
CA GLU A 181 -6.25 -3.07 26.54
C GLU A 181 -6.69 -4.01 25.40
N PRO A 182 -6.95 -5.31 25.62
CA PRO A 182 -7.43 -6.20 24.56
C PRO A 182 -8.75 -5.74 23.95
N HIS A 183 -9.68 -5.25 24.75
CA HIS A 183 -10.95 -4.72 24.28
C HIS A 183 -10.75 -3.46 23.43
N ARG A 184 -9.95 -2.49 23.93
CA ARG A 184 -9.61 -1.27 23.16
C ARG A 184 -8.94 -1.59 21.82
N ALA A 185 -8.02 -2.57 21.80
CA ALA A 185 -7.37 -3.01 20.56
C ALA A 185 -8.38 -3.63 19.57
N ALA A 186 -9.33 -4.42 20.06
CA ALA A 186 -10.38 -5.02 19.25
C ALA A 186 -11.33 -3.96 18.66
N VAL A 187 -11.78 -2.99 19.45
CA VAL A 187 -12.59 -1.85 18.98
C VAL A 187 -11.82 -1.05 17.92
N ALA A 188 -10.55 -0.76 18.15
CA ALA A 188 -9.72 -0.03 17.20
C ALA A 188 -9.56 -0.78 15.86
N ALA A 189 -9.44 -2.11 15.91
CA ALA A 189 -9.37 -2.94 14.70
C ALA A 189 -10.70 -2.93 13.95
N ARG A 190 -11.84 -3.07 14.63
CA ARG A 190 -13.18 -2.99 14.01
C ARG A 190 -13.42 -1.61 13.39
N ASN A 191 -13.09 -0.54 14.07
CA ASN A 191 -13.22 0.82 13.55
C ASN A 191 -12.32 1.04 12.31
N ARG A 192 -11.09 0.52 12.35
CA ARG A 192 -10.19 0.55 11.20
C ARG A 192 -10.81 -0.18 10.00
N ARG A 193 -11.39 -1.36 10.22
CA ARG A 193 -12.06 -2.12 9.17
C ARG A 193 -13.21 -1.34 8.54
N LYS A 194 -14.10 -0.77 9.35
CA LYS A 194 -15.20 0.08 8.87
C LYS A 194 -14.72 1.26 8.01
N LEU A 195 -13.63 1.91 8.43
CA LEU A 195 -13.02 3.00 7.66
C LEU A 195 -12.40 2.51 6.36
N GLN A 196 -11.74 1.36 6.39
CA GLN A 196 -11.14 0.73 5.21
C GLN A 196 -12.22 0.34 4.20
N ASP A 197 -13.27 -0.36 4.62
CA ASP A 197 -14.40 -0.76 3.78
C ASP A 197 -15.01 0.48 3.07
N ARG A 198 -15.12 1.61 3.76
CA ARG A 198 -15.57 2.87 3.15
C ARG A 198 -14.62 3.37 2.06
N VAL A 199 -13.32 3.32 2.29
CA VAL A 199 -12.32 3.78 1.30
C VAL A 199 -12.33 2.85 0.08
N GLU A 200 -12.38 1.55 0.29
CA GLU A 200 -12.46 0.55 -0.76
C GLU A 200 -13.73 0.74 -1.62
N GLU A 201 -14.88 0.99 -0.97
CA GLU A 201 -16.13 1.29 -1.67
C GLU A 201 -16.04 2.58 -2.50
N MET A 202 -15.40 3.64 -1.98
CA MET A 202 -15.18 4.85 -2.76
C MET A 202 -14.31 4.58 -3.99
N PHE A 203 -13.23 3.81 -3.86
CA PHE A 203 -12.36 3.48 -4.98
C PHE A 203 -13.06 2.63 -6.02
N ARG A 204 -13.82 1.63 -5.58
CA ARG A 204 -14.63 0.79 -6.46
C ARG A 204 -15.66 1.59 -7.27
N ARG A 205 -16.40 2.51 -6.61
CA ARG A 205 -17.35 3.41 -7.29
C ARG A 205 -16.63 4.35 -8.25
N ALA A 206 -15.50 4.93 -7.83
CA ALA A 206 -14.74 5.83 -8.67
C ALA A 206 -14.29 5.16 -9.97
N GLU A 207 -13.82 3.91 -9.90
CA GLU A 207 -13.45 3.15 -11.08
C GLU A 207 -14.65 2.82 -11.97
N GLN A 208 -15.75 2.35 -11.38
CA GLN A 208 -16.97 2.04 -12.11
C GLN A 208 -17.61 3.24 -12.80
N GLU A 209 -17.54 4.43 -12.18
CA GLU A 209 -18.01 5.66 -12.80
C GLU A 209 -17.07 6.12 -13.90
N ALA A 210 -15.76 6.16 -13.64
CA ALA A 210 -14.77 6.57 -14.62
C ALA A 210 -14.81 5.72 -15.89
N ALA A 211 -15.10 4.42 -15.78
CA ALA A 211 -15.22 3.52 -16.92
C ALA A 211 -16.37 3.88 -17.88
N LYS A 212 -17.29 4.74 -17.47
CA LYS A 212 -18.41 5.21 -18.31
C LYS A 212 -18.07 6.48 -19.10
N SER A 213 -16.92 7.11 -18.85
CA SER A 213 -16.51 8.35 -19.50
C SER A 213 -16.19 8.10 -20.97
N THR A 214 -16.75 8.95 -21.81
CA THR A 214 -16.42 9.02 -23.24
C THR A 214 -15.53 10.22 -23.56
N GLU A 215 -15.42 11.19 -22.63
CA GLU A 215 -14.64 12.42 -22.80
C GLU A 215 -13.90 12.74 -21.49
N PRO A 216 -12.83 11.99 -21.16
CA PRO A 216 -12.06 12.21 -19.92
C PRO A 216 -11.49 13.63 -19.83
N SER A 217 -11.69 14.29 -18.69
CA SER A 217 -11.14 15.64 -18.44
C SER A 217 -9.62 15.64 -18.56
N GLU A 218 -9.07 16.66 -19.18
CA GLU A 218 -7.63 16.81 -19.27
C GLU A 218 -7.10 17.70 -18.13
N PHE A 219 -6.17 17.17 -17.33
CA PHE A 219 -5.47 17.90 -16.28
C PHE A 219 -4.00 18.03 -16.66
N LEU A 220 -3.47 19.23 -16.73
CA LEU A 220 -2.10 19.48 -17.20
C LEU A 220 -1.07 19.43 -16.07
N ALA A 221 -1.51 19.64 -14.85
CA ALA A 221 -0.63 19.71 -13.69
C ALA A 221 0.03 18.37 -13.36
N ARG A 222 1.30 18.44 -12.89
CA ARG A 222 2.04 17.29 -12.35
C ARG A 222 1.91 17.19 -10.84
N CYS A 223 1.87 18.31 -10.15
CA CYS A 223 1.74 18.36 -8.69
C CYS A 223 0.32 18.02 -8.26
N GLY A 224 0.15 17.09 -7.31
CA GLY A 224 -1.16 16.67 -6.81
C GLY A 224 -1.99 17.81 -6.18
N VAL A 225 -1.35 18.88 -5.70
CA VAL A 225 -2.06 20.07 -5.22
C VAL A 225 -2.64 20.86 -6.39
N VAL A 226 -1.87 21.03 -7.46
CA VAL A 226 -2.31 21.78 -8.65
C VAL A 226 -3.33 20.97 -9.46
N VAL A 227 -3.20 19.63 -9.54
CA VAL A 227 -4.24 18.76 -10.12
C VAL A 227 -5.60 18.96 -9.43
N GLN A 228 -5.60 19.22 -8.12
CA GLN A 228 -6.84 19.56 -7.43
C GLN A 228 -7.46 20.86 -7.96
N SER A 229 -6.65 21.86 -8.25
CA SER A 229 -7.12 23.13 -8.81
C SER A 229 -7.65 22.94 -10.23
N ASP A 230 -6.94 22.16 -11.07
CA ASP A 230 -7.40 21.82 -12.41
C ASP A 230 -8.77 21.11 -12.37
N LEU A 231 -8.92 20.15 -11.44
CA LEU A 231 -10.17 19.43 -11.26
C LEU A 231 -11.33 20.36 -10.86
N ILE A 232 -11.08 21.31 -9.95
CA ILE A 232 -12.10 22.32 -9.58
C ILE A 232 -12.45 23.20 -10.76
N HIS A 233 -11.47 23.62 -11.54
CA HIS A 233 -11.66 24.42 -12.72
C HIS A 233 -12.55 23.69 -13.75
N LYS A 234 -12.23 22.43 -14.03
CA LYS A 234 -13.04 21.59 -14.91
C LYS A 234 -14.48 21.41 -14.41
N GLN A 235 -14.69 21.26 -13.11
CA GLN A 235 -16.05 21.24 -12.54
C GLN A 235 -16.80 22.54 -12.79
N ASN A 236 -16.14 23.69 -12.66
CA ASN A 236 -16.75 24.99 -12.94
C ASN A 236 -17.04 25.22 -14.43
N GLU A 237 -16.28 24.56 -15.33
CA GLU A 237 -16.54 24.52 -16.77
C GLU A 237 -17.68 23.55 -17.15
N GLY A 238 -18.24 22.81 -16.18
CA GLY A 238 -19.35 21.88 -16.41
C GLY A 238 -18.95 20.43 -16.65
N ALA A 239 -17.66 20.08 -16.52
CA ALA A 239 -17.23 18.69 -16.64
C ALA A 239 -17.88 17.80 -15.56
N THR A 240 -18.34 16.63 -15.98
CA THR A 240 -19.04 15.70 -15.09
C THR A 240 -18.07 15.03 -14.10
N ARG A 241 -18.62 14.46 -13.02
CA ARG A 241 -17.81 13.64 -12.08
C ARG A 241 -17.18 12.45 -12.79
N VAL A 242 -17.91 11.84 -13.71
CA VAL A 242 -17.46 10.70 -14.53
C VAL A 242 -16.21 11.07 -15.33
N ASP A 243 -16.24 12.19 -16.04
CA ASP A 243 -15.13 12.65 -16.87
C ASP A 243 -13.94 13.10 -16.03
N ASN A 244 -14.19 13.72 -14.88
CA ASN A 244 -13.16 14.13 -13.95
C ASN A 244 -12.44 12.94 -13.29
N LEU A 245 -13.15 11.86 -12.96
CA LEU A 245 -12.56 10.63 -12.44
C LEU A 245 -11.70 9.92 -13.49
N ALA A 246 -12.22 9.80 -14.72
CA ALA A 246 -11.46 9.21 -15.83
C ALA A 246 -10.19 10.03 -16.14
N GLY A 247 -10.31 11.36 -16.18
CA GLY A 247 -9.19 12.29 -16.34
C GLY A 247 -8.16 12.17 -15.22
N LEU A 248 -8.60 12.00 -13.97
CA LEU A 248 -7.71 11.78 -12.82
C LEU A 248 -6.87 10.51 -12.98
N PHE A 249 -7.49 9.39 -13.35
CA PHE A 249 -6.78 8.13 -13.52
C PHE A 249 -5.80 8.16 -14.69
N ARG A 250 -6.18 8.81 -15.80
CA ARG A 250 -5.27 9.06 -16.93
C ARG A 250 -4.10 9.96 -16.52
N THR A 251 -4.35 10.98 -15.72
CA THR A 251 -3.32 11.90 -15.22
C THR A 251 -2.32 11.19 -14.30
N VAL A 252 -2.76 10.28 -13.43
CA VAL A 252 -1.86 9.48 -12.59
C VAL A 252 -0.92 8.66 -13.46
N ALA A 253 -1.43 7.94 -14.47
CA ALA A 253 -0.60 7.16 -15.39
C ALA A 253 0.38 8.06 -16.17
N ARG A 254 -0.08 9.19 -16.72
CA ARG A 254 0.75 10.14 -17.45
C ARG A 254 1.85 10.73 -16.55
N ASN A 255 1.52 11.16 -15.34
CA ASN A 255 2.49 11.73 -14.42
C ASN A 255 3.55 10.70 -14.00
N TYR A 256 3.16 9.44 -13.84
CA TYR A 256 4.12 8.36 -13.63
C TYR A 256 5.10 8.22 -14.81
N VAL A 257 4.62 8.24 -16.04
CA VAL A 257 5.48 8.21 -17.23
C VAL A 257 6.47 9.39 -17.21
N ILE A 258 5.99 10.60 -16.97
CA ILE A 258 6.82 11.80 -17.00
C ILE A 258 7.83 11.84 -15.84
N ASP A 259 7.40 11.54 -14.63
CA ASP A 259 8.19 11.76 -13.41
C ASP A 259 9.11 10.57 -13.08
N VAL A 260 8.74 9.35 -13.47
CA VAL A 260 9.51 8.13 -13.16
C VAL A 260 10.26 7.63 -14.39
N LEU A 261 9.59 7.53 -15.54
CA LEU A 261 10.19 6.97 -16.75
C LEU A 261 10.96 8.02 -17.54
N GLY A 262 10.56 9.29 -17.48
CA GLY A 262 11.19 10.37 -18.23
C GLY A 262 11.05 10.19 -19.75
N SER A 263 12.05 10.64 -20.51
CA SER A 263 12.08 10.55 -21.97
C SER A 263 12.58 9.20 -22.51
N SER A 264 12.57 8.15 -21.70
CA SER A 264 13.03 6.83 -22.14
C SER A 264 12.13 6.28 -23.23
N GLU A 265 12.70 5.99 -24.36
CA GLU A 265 12.05 5.24 -25.43
C GLU A 265 11.81 3.79 -24.94
N PHE A 266 10.59 3.50 -24.48
CA PHE A 266 10.18 2.14 -24.14
C PHE A 266 10.04 1.24 -25.37
N GLY A 267 9.99 1.83 -26.57
CA GLY A 267 9.72 1.16 -27.85
C GLY A 267 10.91 0.51 -28.56
N GLY A 268 12.15 0.71 -28.09
CA GLY A 268 13.35 0.26 -28.82
C GLY A 268 13.94 -1.08 -28.40
N ALA A 269 13.65 -1.56 -27.23
CA ALA A 269 14.16 -2.84 -26.77
C ALA A 269 13.04 -3.89 -26.81
N GLY A 270 12.88 -4.56 -27.93
CA GLY A 270 12.18 -5.83 -28.05
C GLY A 270 12.78 -6.90 -27.14
N GLY A 271 12.98 -6.54 -25.88
CA GLY A 271 13.43 -7.42 -24.82
C GLY A 271 12.32 -8.39 -24.46
N GLN A 272 12.54 -9.66 -24.75
CA GLN A 272 11.69 -10.75 -24.28
C GLN A 272 11.53 -10.62 -22.76
N GLY A 273 10.30 -10.55 -22.28
CA GLY A 273 9.97 -10.52 -20.86
C GLY A 273 8.70 -9.75 -20.57
N GLN A 274 8.07 -10.10 -19.45
CA GLN A 274 6.78 -9.56 -19.06
C GLN A 274 6.94 -8.20 -18.36
N ALA A 275 6.08 -7.24 -18.72
CA ALA A 275 5.89 -6.02 -17.96
C ALA A 275 4.78 -6.24 -16.92
N ILE A 276 5.07 -5.91 -15.65
CA ILE A 276 4.11 -6.08 -14.57
C ILE A 276 3.83 -4.75 -13.85
N SER A 277 2.61 -4.62 -13.32
CA SER A 277 2.19 -3.51 -12.47
C SER A 277 2.00 -3.98 -11.03
N THR A 278 2.52 -3.23 -10.06
CA THR A 278 2.54 -3.58 -8.65
C THR A 278 2.25 -2.36 -7.77
N GLY A 279 1.92 -2.60 -6.50
CA GLY A 279 1.52 -1.56 -5.56
C GLY A 279 0.02 -1.31 -5.58
N GLY A 280 -0.49 -0.65 -4.52
CA GLY A 280 -1.93 -0.50 -4.28
C GLY A 280 -2.68 0.29 -5.36
N VAL A 281 -2.02 1.23 -6.04
CA VAL A 281 -2.65 2.05 -7.10
C VAL A 281 -3.06 1.20 -8.30
N PHE A 282 -2.30 0.17 -8.62
CA PHE A 282 -2.61 -0.74 -9.72
C PHE A 282 -3.68 -1.80 -9.39
N SER A 283 -4.33 -1.70 -8.22
CA SER A 283 -5.62 -2.36 -8.01
C SER A 283 -6.72 -1.76 -8.90
N ASN A 284 -6.52 -0.54 -9.38
CA ASN A 284 -7.38 0.11 -10.38
C ASN A 284 -6.97 -0.28 -11.80
N ASP A 285 -7.89 -0.95 -12.52
CA ASP A 285 -7.63 -1.45 -13.87
C ASP A 285 -7.53 -0.32 -14.91
N LEU A 286 -8.24 0.80 -14.72
CA LEU A 286 -8.19 1.93 -15.64
C LEU A 286 -6.82 2.63 -15.61
N ILE A 287 -6.19 2.73 -14.43
CA ILE A 287 -4.84 3.30 -14.33
C ILE A 287 -3.84 2.40 -15.04
N ARG A 288 -3.94 1.07 -14.84
CA ARG A 288 -3.08 0.09 -15.53
C ARG A 288 -3.28 0.13 -17.05
N ALA A 289 -4.53 0.18 -17.51
CA ALA A 289 -4.85 0.29 -18.93
C ALA A 289 -4.31 1.59 -19.54
N ASN A 290 -4.54 2.74 -18.89
CA ASN A 290 -3.97 4.01 -19.33
C ASN A 290 -2.43 3.98 -19.42
N LEU A 291 -1.75 3.32 -18.48
CA LEU A 291 -0.30 3.18 -18.53
C LEU A 291 0.13 2.27 -19.70
N ALA A 292 -0.57 1.16 -19.92
CA ALA A 292 -0.31 0.25 -21.04
C ALA A 292 -0.47 0.96 -22.39
N ASP A 293 -1.53 1.75 -22.55
CA ASP A 293 -1.81 2.54 -23.74
C ASP A 293 -0.73 3.61 -24.00
N LEU A 294 -0.32 4.34 -22.93
CA LEU A 294 0.72 5.36 -23.02
C LEU A 294 2.09 4.80 -23.41
N LEU A 295 2.39 3.56 -23.00
CA LEU A 295 3.67 2.90 -23.28
C LEU A 295 3.62 2.01 -24.53
N GLY A 296 2.44 1.71 -25.07
CA GLY A 296 2.25 0.82 -26.20
C GLY A 296 2.65 -0.64 -25.91
N ILE A 297 2.61 -1.08 -24.64
CA ILE A 297 2.97 -2.43 -24.23
C ILE A 297 1.92 -3.04 -23.29
N PRO A 298 1.70 -4.37 -23.36
CA PRO A 298 0.83 -5.03 -22.40
C PRO A 298 1.46 -5.05 -21.01
N ILE A 299 0.67 -4.69 -19.99
CA ILE A 299 1.09 -4.69 -18.58
C ILE A 299 0.20 -5.65 -17.82
N VAL A 300 0.80 -6.69 -17.23
CA VAL A 300 0.11 -7.70 -16.44
C VAL A 300 0.12 -7.30 -14.96
N ARG A 301 -0.99 -7.53 -14.28
CA ARG A 301 -1.08 -7.40 -12.81
C ARG A 301 -0.95 -8.79 -12.21
N PRO A 302 0.16 -9.13 -11.53
CA PRO A 302 0.32 -10.43 -10.89
C PRO A 302 -0.63 -10.59 -9.71
N GLU A 303 -0.92 -11.82 -9.35
CA GLU A 303 -1.60 -12.11 -8.09
C GLU A 303 -0.77 -11.55 -6.92
N HIS A 304 -1.44 -11.07 -5.87
CA HIS A 304 -0.78 -10.43 -4.73
C HIS A 304 0.10 -9.20 -5.06
N HIS A 305 -0.12 -8.53 -6.19
CA HIS A 305 0.64 -7.36 -6.67
C HIS A 305 0.84 -6.26 -5.61
N HIS A 306 -0.09 -6.12 -4.67
CA HIS A 306 0.01 -5.16 -3.57
C HIS A 306 1.01 -5.59 -2.48
N ASN A 307 1.30 -6.88 -2.33
CA ASN A 307 2.23 -7.43 -1.35
C ASN A 307 3.66 -7.63 -1.88
N ILE A 308 4.00 -7.08 -3.05
CA ILE A 308 5.28 -7.33 -3.70
C ILE A 308 6.49 -6.95 -2.84
N ALA A 309 6.46 -5.79 -2.18
CA ALA A 309 7.56 -5.36 -1.31
C ALA A 309 7.66 -6.26 -0.06
N ALA A 310 6.53 -6.64 0.52
CA ALA A 310 6.48 -7.60 1.63
C ALA A 310 7.04 -8.97 1.20
N ALA A 311 6.73 -9.44 -0.03
CA ALA A 311 7.25 -10.70 -0.55
C ALA A 311 8.78 -10.67 -0.69
N GLY A 312 9.33 -9.57 -1.19
CA GLY A 312 10.77 -9.41 -1.27
C GLY A 312 11.45 -9.31 0.09
N ALA A 313 10.82 -8.64 1.06
CA ALA A 313 11.29 -8.64 2.44
C ALA A 313 11.30 -10.05 3.03
N ALA A 314 10.22 -10.83 2.84
CA ALA A 314 10.15 -12.23 3.29
C ALA A 314 11.23 -13.12 2.65
N LEU A 315 11.50 -12.94 1.34
CA LEU A 315 12.57 -13.64 0.65
C LEU A 315 13.94 -13.28 1.21
N LYS A 316 14.18 -12.01 1.55
CA LYS A 316 15.40 -11.58 2.24
C LYS A 316 15.53 -12.18 3.65
N ALA A 317 14.41 -12.26 4.39
CA ALA A 317 14.40 -12.96 5.68
C ALA A 317 14.75 -14.45 5.55
N LEU A 318 14.33 -15.10 4.47
CA LEU A 318 14.67 -16.48 4.14
C LEU A 318 16.17 -16.62 3.80
N GLU A 319 16.72 -15.72 2.97
CA GLU A 319 18.12 -15.75 2.55
C GLU A 319 19.09 -15.51 3.72
N GLU A 320 18.77 -14.61 4.64
CA GLU A 320 19.66 -14.19 5.73
C GLU A 320 19.43 -14.92 7.05
N GLY A 321 18.22 -15.42 7.29
CA GLY A 321 17.92 -16.32 8.42
C GLY A 321 18.01 -15.67 9.81
N ASN A 322 17.77 -14.37 9.94
CA ASN A 322 17.88 -13.64 11.21
C ASN A 322 16.87 -14.11 12.25
N ALA A 323 17.33 -14.37 13.47
CA ALA A 323 16.44 -14.50 14.61
C ALA A 323 15.84 -13.12 15.00
N PHE A 324 14.57 -13.10 15.37
CA PHE A 324 13.91 -11.87 15.82
C PHE A 324 13.07 -12.11 17.08
N VAL A 325 12.87 -11.03 17.83
CA VAL A 325 12.01 -11.03 19.02
C VAL A 325 10.71 -10.33 18.68
N LEU A 326 9.59 -11.01 18.93
CA LEU A 326 8.25 -10.46 18.81
C LEU A 326 7.60 -10.44 20.18
N ASP A 327 7.45 -9.25 20.74
CA ASP A 327 6.69 -8.98 21.96
C ASP A 327 5.41 -8.22 21.58
N LEU A 328 4.30 -8.95 21.50
CA LEU A 328 3.00 -8.37 21.12
C LEU A 328 2.46 -7.41 22.19
N ASP A 329 2.74 -7.64 23.47
CA ASP A 329 2.27 -6.79 24.55
C ASP A 329 3.01 -5.46 24.53
N GLN A 330 4.34 -5.49 24.31
CA GLN A 330 5.13 -4.28 24.12
C GLN A 330 4.66 -3.52 22.87
N LEU A 331 4.43 -4.20 21.76
CA LEU A 331 3.95 -3.60 20.51
C LEU A 331 2.60 -2.91 20.73
N ALA A 332 1.67 -3.54 21.44
CA ALA A 332 0.37 -2.98 21.75
C ALA A 332 0.47 -1.75 22.67
N LYS A 333 1.29 -1.81 23.72
CA LYS A 333 1.56 -0.67 24.62
C LYS A 333 2.13 0.54 23.88
N VAL A 334 3.11 0.31 22.99
CA VAL A 334 3.73 1.38 22.19
C VAL A 334 2.72 1.96 21.20
N ALA A 335 1.87 1.12 20.59
CA ALA A 335 0.80 1.55 19.70
C ALA A 335 -0.21 2.46 20.40
N GLU A 336 -0.63 2.12 21.61
CA GLU A 336 -1.56 2.91 22.42
C GLU A 336 -0.93 4.24 22.86
N HIS A 337 0.31 4.21 23.37
CA HIS A 337 1.02 5.42 23.76
C HIS A 337 1.20 6.42 22.60
N SER A 338 1.49 5.90 21.40
CA SER A 338 1.60 6.72 20.20
C SER A 338 0.27 7.35 19.80
N ARG A 339 -0.85 6.67 20.02
CA ARG A 339 -2.20 7.18 19.81
C ARG A 339 -2.53 8.31 20.79
N GLN A 340 -2.24 8.13 22.07
CA GLN A 340 -2.51 9.12 23.10
C GLN A 340 -1.75 10.43 22.88
N LYS A 341 -0.47 10.35 22.49
CA LYS A 341 0.32 11.55 22.17
C LYS A 341 -0.25 12.39 21.01
N ARG A 342 -0.94 11.77 20.06
CA ARG A 342 -1.57 12.46 18.93
C ARG A 342 -2.90 13.11 19.28
N ALA A 343 -3.62 12.58 20.27
CA ALA A 343 -4.90 13.12 20.73
C ALA A 343 -4.77 14.45 21.46
N PHE A 344 -3.56 14.85 21.89
CA PHE A 344 -3.30 16.01 22.73
C PHE A 344 -2.63 17.20 22.04
N ALA A 345 -2.69 17.33 20.73
CA ALA A 345 -2.43 18.63 20.12
C ALA A 345 -3.56 19.59 20.58
N PRO A 346 -3.25 20.61 21.40
CA PRO A 346 -4.29 21.52 21.85
C PRO A 346 -4.95 22.19 20.64
N PRO A 347 -6.26 22.45 20.68
CA PRO A 347 -6.93 23.18 19.61
C PRO A 347 -6.22 24.49 19.32
N LEU A 348 -6.17 24.92 18.07
CA LEU A 348 -5.58 26.19 17.64
C LEU A 348 -6.07 27.38 18.47
N SER A 349 -7.32 27.34 18.98
CA SER A 349 -7.87 28.31 19.90
C SER A 349 -7.08 28.48 21.19
N ALA A 350 -6.52 27.39 21.76
CA ALA A 350 -5.68 27.46 22.95
C ALA A 350 -4.28 28.05 22.66
N SER A 351 -3.79 27.90 21.42
CA SER A 351 -2.52 28.53 20.99
C SER A 351 -2.70 30.02 20.72
N LEU A 352 -3.85 30.44 20.20
CA LEU A 352 -4.20 31.85 19.97
C LEU A 352 -4.36 32.64 21.28
N ALA A 353 -4.90 32.00 22.33
CA ALA A 353 -4.98 32.61 23.65
C ALA A 353 -3.60 32.96 24.21
N ARG A 354 -2.62 32.05 24.08
CA ARG A 354 -1.22 32.26 24.52
C ARG A 354 -0.48 33.35 23.73
N VAL A 355 -0.84 33.59 22.49
CA VAL A 355 -0.27 34.67 21.67
C VAL A 355 -0.82 36.02 22.11
N ARG A 356 -2.11 36.10 22.47
CA ARG A 356 -2.75 37.32 22.97
C ARG A 356 -2.27 37.76 24.37
N GLU A 357 -1.82 36.81 25.20
CA GLU A 357 -1.23 37.14 26.52
C GLU A 357 0.22 37.66 26.44
N ARG A 358 0.87 37.58 25.27
CA ARG A 358 2.26 38.03 25.06
C ARG A 358 2.36 39.26 24.17
N SER A 359 1.26 39.78 23.67
CA SER A 359 1.12 41.05 22.95
C SER A 359 0.47 42.12 23.87
#